data_717295259e8f1a74a672d1fded4890f0
#
_entry.id   717295259e8f1a74a672d1fded4890f0
#
_cell.length_a   1.000
_cell.length_b   1.000
_cell.length_c   1.000
_cell.angle_alpha   90.00
_cell.angle_beta   90.00
_cell.angle_gamma   90.00
#
_symmetry.space_group_name_H-M   'P 1'
#
loop_
_entity.id
_entity.type
_entity.pdbx_description
1 polymer ?
#
loop_
_entity_poly.entity_id
_entity_poly.type
_entity_poly.pdbx_seq_one_letter_code
_entity_poly.pdbx_strand_id
1 'polypeptide(L)'
;MRFLPLLLLSAAALLQACGGGSAETPKYKTLKGEAPLVIGHRGASGSLPEHTLEAYKLAIEQGADFIEPDLVMTKDGELIARHEPMLDDTTDVADKFPASRRSTKMMDGVSTTAFFASDFTLAEIRTLRAKQPR
;
A
#
# COMPACT_ATOMS: atom_id res chain seq x y z
N MET A 1 -83.51 30.75 31.53
CA MET A 1 -82.34 31.10 30.71
C MET A 1 -81.32 29.96 30.86
N ARG A 2 -81.19 29.12 29.82
CA ARG A 2 -80.28 27.95 29.80
C ARG A 2 -79.28 28.24 28.70
N PHE A 3 -78.03 28.41 29.05
CA PHE A 3 -76.93 28.53 28.11
C PHE A 3 -76.40 27.13 27.78
N LEU A 4 -76.41 26.82 26.49
CA LEU A 4 -75.87 25.57 25.93
C LEU A 4 -74.39 25.85 25.55
N PRO A 5 -73.43 25.06 26.00
CA PRO A 5 -72.04 25.23 25.54
C PRO A 5 -71.85 24.50 24.20
N LEU A 6 -71.32 25.26 23.24
CA LEU A 6 -70.94 24.79 21.93
C LEU A 6 -69.65 23.94 22.01
N LEU A 7 -69.75 22.66 21.69
CA LEU A 7 -68.60 21.76 21.65
C LEU A 7 -67.86 21.92 20.31
N LEU A 8 -66.69 22.56 20.36
CA LEU A 8 -65.78 22.61 19.21
C LEU A 8 -65.00 21.29 19.13
N LEU A 9 -65.32 20.46 18.13
CA LEU A 9 -64.53 19.32 17.74
C LEU A 9 -63.33 19.79 16.89
N SER A 10 -62.14 19.87 17.49
CA SER A 10 -60.89 20.07 16.76
C SER A 10 -60.44 18.72 16.17
N ALA A 11 -60.61 18.57 14.87
CA ALA A 11 -60.01 17.43 14.11
C ALA A 11 -58.49 17.68 13.97
N ALA A 12 -57.70 16.97 14.78
CA ALA A 12 -56.27 16.93 14.60
C ALA A 12 -55.93 16.02 13.40
N ALA A 13 -55.59 16.62 12.28
CA ALA A 13 -55.07 15.90 11.13
C ALA A 13 -53.66 15.43 11.46
N LEU A 14 -53.50 14.13 11.68
CA LEU A 14 -52.18 13.43 11.74
C LEU A 14 -51.56 13.44 10.35
N LEU A 15 -50.72 14.42 10.07
CA LEU A 15 -49.76 14.35 8.96
C LEU A 15 -48.71 13.29 9.30
N GLN A 16 -48.90 12.06 8.81
CA GLN A 16 -47.82 11.10 8.73
C GLN A 16 -46.81 11.61 7.71
N ALA A 17 -45.74 12.22 8.21
CA ALA A 17 -44.57 12.46 7.42
C ALA A 17 -43.98 11.08 7.04
N CYS A 18 -44.18 10.66 5.79
CA CYS A 18 -43.36 9.64 5.19
C CYS A 18 -41.93 10.13 5.23
N GLY A 19 -41.16 9.65 6.21
CA GLY A 19 -39.74 9.84 6.25
C GLY A 19 -39.11 9.17 5.03
N GLY A 20 -39.01 9.93 3.94
CA GLY A 20 -38.13 9.58 2.84
C GLY A 20 -36.71 9.60 3.36
N GLY A 21 -36.21 8.43 3.78
CA GLY A 21 -34.78 8.28 4.02
C GLY A 21 -34.07 8.65 2.73
N SER A 22 -33.43 9.79 2.67
CA SER A 22 -32.51 10.12 1.61
C SER A 22 -31.42 9.02 1.67
N ALA A 23 -31.40 8.13 0.69
CA ALA A 23 -30.30 7.20 0.53
C ALA A 23 -29.03 8.06 0.45
N GLU A 24 -28.20 8.02 1.50
CA GLU A 24 -26.92 8.72 1.48
C GLU A 24 -26.14 8.22 0.28
N THR A 25 -25.70 9.13 -0.58
CA THR A 25 -24.80 8.78 -1.66
C THR A 25 -23.55 8.17 -1.06
N PRO A 26 -23.08 7.01 -1.52
CA PRO A 26 -21.90 6.38 -0.96
C PRO A 26 -20.73 7.37 -0.96
N LYS A 27 -20.08 7.53 0.18
CA LYS A 27 -18.93 8.44 0.35
C LYS A 27 -17.80 8.11 -0.61
N TYR A 28 -17.68 6.85 -1.03
CA TYR A 28 -16.64 6.36 -1.92
C TYR A 28 -17.25 5.71 -3.16
N LYS A 29 -16.60 5.88 -4.31
CA LYS A 29 -17.00 5.27 -5.59
C LYS A 29 -16.44 3.83 -5.72
N THR A 30 -16.59 3.02 -4.69
CA THR A 30 -16.25 1.59 -4.70
C THR A 30 -17.50 0.76 -4.97
N LEU A 31 -17.32 -0.51 -5.33
CA LEU A 31 -18.45 -1.42 -5.64
C LEU A 31 -19.50 -1.49 -4.53
N LYS A 32 -19.08 -1.35 -3.26
CA LYS A 32 -19.96 -1.42 -2.09
C LYS A 32 -20.19 -0.08 -1.42
N GLY A 33 -19.59 1.02 -1.93
CA GLY A 33 -19.65 2.34 -1.31
C GLY A 33 -18.79 2.48 -0.03
N GLU A 34 -18.01 1.44 0.31
CA GLU A 34 -17.11 1.42 1.46
C GLU A 34 -15.79 2.13 1.13
N ALA A 35 -15.02 2.50 2.16
CA ALA A 35 -13.70 3.08 1.99
C ALA A 35 -12.78 2.12 1.20
N PRO A 36 -11.96 2.62 0.25
CA PRO A 36 -10.97 1.79 -0.41
C PRO A 36 -9.91 1.34 0.60
N LEU A 37 -9.41 0.12 0.42
CA LEU A 37 -8.25 -0.36 1.15
C LEU A 37 -6.99 0.35 0.66
N VAL A 38 -6.10 0.69 1.58
CA VAL A 38 -4.81 1.31 1.29
C VAL A 38 -3.71 0.26 1.42
N ILE A 39 -2.99 0.04 0.33
CA ILE A 39 -1.86 -0.90 0.30
C ILE A 39 -0.57 -0.10 0.20
N GLY A 40 0.31 -0.25 1.18
CA GLY A 40 1.66 0.31 1.17
C GLY A 40 2.56 -0.51 0.25
N HIS A 41 2.50 -0.21 -1.07
CA HIS A 41 3.26 -0.89 -2.13
C HIS A 41 4.76 -0.70 -1.91
N ARG A 42 5.46 -1.79 -1.54
CA ARG A 42 6.87 -1.78 -1.12
C ARG A 42 7.14 -0.92 0.14
N GLY A 43 6.12 -0.70 0.97
CA GLY A 43 6.12 0.26 2.06
C GLY A 43 5.77 1.68 1.61
N ALA A 44 6.16 2.69 2.38
CA ALA A 44 6.04 4.11 1.99
C ALA A 44 7.15 4.49 1.01
N SER A 45 7.23 3.80 -0.13
CA SER A 45 8.32 3.86 -1.11
C SER A 45 8.50 5.24 -1.78
N GLY A 46 7.48 6.10 -1.73
CA GLY A 46 7.61 7.51 -2.15
C GLY A 46 8.41 8.39 -1.19
N SER A 47 8.61 7.95 0.05
CA SER A 47 9.25 8.73 1.12
C SER A 47 10.57 8.12 1.61
N LEU A 48 10.66 6.79 1.60
CA LEU A 48 11.82 6.02 2.09
C LEU A 48 12.21 4.95 1.08
N PRO A 49 13.47 4.46 1.12
CA PRO A 49 13.89 3.37 0.23
C PRO A 49 12.94 2.18 0.33
N GLU A 50 12.47 1.73 -0.82
CA GLU A 50 11.53 0.62 -0.94
C GLU A 50 12.02 -0.64 -0.22
N HIS A 51 11.07 -1.45 0.27
CA HIS A 51 11.34 -2.73 0.94
C HIS A 51 12.22 -2.65 2.18
N THR A 52 12.37 -1.48 2.79
CA THR A 52 13.03 -1.34 4.10
C THR A 52 12.02 -1.47 5.24
N LEU A 53 12.49 -1.88 6.41
CA LEU A 53 11.64 -1.95 7.61
C LEU A 53 11.08 -0.57 7.97
N GLU A 54 11.87 0.48 7.75
CA GLU A 54 11.47 1.87 7.97
C GLU A 54 10.35 2.30 7.01
N ALA A 55 10.42 1.89 5.73
CA ALA A 55 9.36 2.18 4.76
C ALA A 55 8.05 1.44 5.12
N TYR A 56 8.11 0.20 5.55
CA TYR A 56 6.94 -0.54 6.02
C TYR A 56 6.34 0.06 7.28
N LYS A 57 7.19 0.42 8.26
CA LYS A 57 6.74 1.07 9.48
C LYS A 57 6.04 2.39 9.18
N LEU A 58 6.63 3.23 8.31
CA LEU A 58 6.03 4.49 7.91
C LEU A 58 4.69 4.29 7.19
N ALA A 59 4.57 3.28 6.33
CA ALA A 59 3.30 2.97 5.67
C ALA A 59 2.20 2.63 6.67
N ILE A 60 2.52 1.83 7.70
CA ILE A 60 1.59 1.50 8.79
C ILE A 60 1.20 2.76 9.58
N GLU A 61 2.17 3.60 9.93
CA GLU A 61 1.94 4.87 10.65
C GLU A 61 1.09 5.85 9.84
N GLN A 62 1.17 5.80 8.51
CA GLN A 62 0.33 6.59 7.59
C GLN A 62 -1.07 5.99 7.38
N GLY A 63 -1.38 4.84 8.01
CA GLY A 63 -2.69 4.22 7.97
C GLY A 63 -2.92 3.27 6.81
N ALA A 64 -1.87 2.66 6.27
CA ALA A 64 -2.03 1.56 5.32
C ALA A 64 -2.69 0.35 5.99
N ASP A 65 -3.69 -0.24 5.32
CA ASP A 65 -4.37 -1.47 5.76
C ASP A 65 -3.49 -2.69 5.56
N PHE A 66 -2.64 -2.66 4.54
CA PHE A 66 -1.70 -3.72 4.18
C PHE A 66 -0.35 -3.14 3.78
N ILE A 67 0.71 -3.91 4.00
CA ILE A 67 2.02 -3.73 3.36
C ILE A 67 2.21 -4.81 2.32
N GLU A 68 2.92 -4.49 1.24
CA GLU A 68 3.13 -5.41 0.13
C GLU A 68 4.64 -5.58 -0.08
N PRO A 69 5.20 -6.78 0.20
CA PRO A 69 6.57 -7.14 -0.10
C PRO A 69 6.69 -7.96 -1.38
N ASP A 70 7.60 -7.56 -2.28
CA ASP A 70 8.15 -8.42 -3.31
C ASP A 70 9.32 -9.23 -2.74
N LEU A 71 9.57 -10.42 -3.25
CA LEU A 71 10.62 -11.31 -2.75
C LEU A 71 11.52 -11.80 -3.89
N VAL A 72 12.82 -11.75 -3.65
CA VAL A 72 13.82 -12.40 -4.51
C VAL A 72 14.73 -13.32 -3.70
N MET A 73 15.37 -14.28 -4.37
CA MET A 73 16.24 -15.28 -3.73
C MET A 73 17.71 -14.86 -3.83
N THR A 74 18.44 -15.04 -2.74
CA THR A 74 19.89 -14.90 -2.68
C THR A 74 20.60 -16.13 -3.23
N LYS A 75 21.95 -16.08 -3.38
CA LYS A 75 22.78 -17.20 -3.81
C LYS A 75 22.68 -18.42 -2.90
N ASP A 76 22.52 -18.20 -1.61
CA ASP A 76 22.41 -19.24 -0.56
C ASP A 76 20.96 -19.65 -0.25
N GLY A 77 20.00 -19.21 -1.08
CA GLY A 77 18.61 -19.68 -1.03
C GLY A 77 17.72 -18.93 -0.02
N GLU A 78 18.19 -17.81 0.52
CA GLU A 78 17.40 -16.99 1.43
C GLU A 78 16.51 -16.00 0.67
N LEU A 79 15.30 -15.76 1.16
CA LEU A 79 14.40 -14.75 0.60
C LEU A 79 14.66 -13.38 1.21
N ILE A 80 14.73 -12.37 0.35
CA ILE A 80 14.87 -10.97 0.75
C ILE A 80 13.79 -10.10 0.09
N ALA A 81 13.34 -9.08 0.78
CA ALA A 81 12.34 -8.15 0.26
C ALA A 81 12.98 -7.21 -0.77
N ARG A 82 12.60 -7.40 -2.04
CA ARG A 82 13.05 -6.61 -3.20
C ARG A 82 12.13 -6.82 -4.38
N HIS A 83 11.91 -5.77 -5.17
CA HIS A 83 11.20 -5.90 -6.44
C HIS A 83 12.13 -6.41 -7.55
N GLU A 84 13.19 -5.67 -7.83
CA GLU A 84 14.11 -6.05 -8.90
C GLU A 84 15.17 -7.05 -8.41
N PRO A 85 15.49 -8.09 -9.18
CA PRO A 85 16.58 -9.00 -8.86
C PRO A 85 17.96 -8.33 -8.96
N MET A 86 18.07 -7.16 -9.60
CA MET A 86 19.29 -6.35 -9.67
C MET A 86 19.41 -5.46 -8.43
N LEU A 87 20.63 -5.35 -7.91
CA LEU A 87 20.96 -4.57 -6.70
C LEU A 87 21.36 -3.11 -7.01
N ASP A 88 21.58 -2.80 -8.29
CA ASP A 88 22.27 -1.58 -8.76
C ASP A 88 21.56 -0.28 -8.33
N ASP A 89 20.28 -0.16 -8.60
CA ASP A 89 19.55 1.11 -8.48
C ASP A 89 19.11 1.44 -7.05
N THR A 90 18.89 0.41 -6.24
CA THR A 90 18.30 0.56 -4.90
C THR A 90 19.27 0.23 -3.77
N THR A 91 20.57 0.00 -4.09
CA THR A 91 21.61 -0.23 -3.09
C THR A 91 22.93 0.44 -3.46
N ASP A 92 23.87 0.45 -2.51
CA ASP A 92 25.26 0.89 -2.70
C ASP A 92 26.20 -0.24 -3.19
N VAL A 93 25.67 -1.25 -3.88
CA VAL A 93 26.44 -2.44 -4.28
C VAL A 93 27.66 -2.11 -5.11
N ALA A 94 27.59 -1.13 -6.01
CA ALA A 94 28.70 -0.70 -6.85
C ALA A 94 29.84 -0.02 -6.07
N ASP A 95 29.54 0.53 -4.88
CA ASP A 95 30.53 1.11 -3.97
C ASP A 95 31.21 0.03 -3.11
N LYS A 96 30.57 -1.11 -2.91
CA LYS A 96 30.98 -2.20 -2.01
C LYS A 96 31.69 -3.34 -2.73
N PHE A 97 31.31 -3.61 -3.97
CA PHE A 97 31.81 -4.76 -4.71
C PHE A 97 32.38 -4.36 -6.07
N PRO A 98 33.48 -5.02 -6.53
CA PRO A 98 34.11 -4.71 -7.80
C PRO A 98 33.17 -5.06 -8.98
N ALA A 99 33.33 -4.34 -10.10
CA ALA A 99 32.53 -4.55 -11.31
C ALA A 99 32.60 -5.99 -11.86
N SER A 100 33.67 -6.74 -11.55
CA SER A 100 33.82 -8.16 -11.90
C SER A 100 32.80 -9.08 -11.23
N ARG A 101 32.06 -8.60 -10.22
CA ARG A 101 30.95 -9.34 -9.59
C ARG A 101 29.64 -9.21 -10.38
N ARG A 102 29.59 -8.36 -11.44
CA ARG A 102 28.45 -8.33 -12.35
C ARG A 102 28.38 -9.61 -13.16
N SER A 103 27.17 -10.09 -13.37
CA SER A 103 26.89 -11.20 -14.30
C SER A 103 25.91 -10.77 -15.37
N THR A 104 25.86 -11.51 -16.46
CA THR A 104 24.89 -11.27 -17.53
C THR A 104 23.82 -12.34 -17.51
N LYS A 105 22.56 -11.96 -17.34
CA LYS A 105 21.40 -12.86 -17.33
C LYS A 105 20.32 -12.38 -18.28
N MET A 106 19.49 -13.31 -18.74
CA MET A 106 18.29 -12.98 -19.50
C MET A 106 17.18 -12.57 -18.53
N MET A 107 16.69 -11.34 -18.70
CA MET A 107 15.56 -10.77 -17.94
C MET A 107 14.49 -10.36 -18.94
N ASP A 108 13.33 -11.02 -18.90
CA ASP A 108 12.20 -10.75 -19.80
C ASP A 108 12.58 -10.68 -21.29
N GLY A 109 13.48 -11.58 -21.71
CA GLY A 109 13.97 -11.63 -23.08
C GLY A 109 15.09 -10.64 -23.41
N VAL A 110 15.56 -9.85 -22.46
CA VAL A 110 16.65 -8.88 -22.62
C VAL A 110 17.90 -9.37 -21.89
N SER A 111 19.06 -9.33 -22.57
CA SER A 111 20.36 -9.62 -21.95
C SER A 111 20.80 -8.44 -21.07
N THR A 112 20.79 -8.65 -19.77
CA THR A 112 21.08 -7.62 -18.77
C THR A 112 22.34 -7.97 -17.99
N THR A 113 23.27 -6.99 -17.88
CA THR A 113 24.50 -7.12 -17.05
C THR A 113 24.37 -6.25 -15.81
N ALA A 114 24.33 -6.90 -14.63
CA ALA A 114 24.07 -6.22 -13.36
C ALA A 114 24.68 -6.99 -12.18
N PHE A 115 24.56 -6.44 -10.98
CA PHE A 115 24.76 -7.16 -9.71
C PHE A 115 23.45 -7.83 -9.34
N PHE A 116 23.31 -9.13 -9.61
CA PHE A 116 22.07 -9.86 -9.29
C PHE A 116 22.10 -10.40 -7.86
N ALA A 117 20.99 -10.24 -7.13
CA ALA A 117 20.84 -10.77 -5.76
C ALA A 117 21.17 -12.26 -5.67
N SER A 118 20.82 -13.03 -6.70
CA SER A 118 21.13 -14.47 -6.80
C SER A 118 22.62 -14.81 -6.94
N ASP A 119 23.49 -13.83 -7.08
CA ASP A 119 24.96 -14.02 -7.12
C ASP A 119 25.63 -13.64 -5.80
N PHE A 120 24.88 -13.18 -4.81
CA PHE A 120 25.33 -12.74 -3.48
C PHE A 120 24.66 -13.55 -2.39
N THR A 121 25.43 -13.92 -1.37
CA THR A 121 24.87 -14.52 -0.15
C THR A 121 24.13 -13.47 0.68
N LEU A 122 23.22 -13.93 1.56
CA LEU A 122 22.54 -13.04 2.49
C LEU A 122 23.55 -12.23 3.35
N ALA A 123 24.66 -12.86 3.75
CA ALA A 123 25.71 -12.19 4.52
C ALA A 123 26.34 -11.02 3.75
N GLU A 124 26.60 -11.17 2.44
CA GLU A 124 27.10 -10.12 1.58
C GLU A 124 26.06 -9.00 1.41
N ILE A 125 24.79 -9.35 1.15
CA ILE A 125 23.70 -8.38 0.97
C ILE A 125 23.47 -7.54 2.24
N ARG A 126 23.61 -8.12 3.41
CA ARG A 126 23.49 -7.38 4.69
C ARG A 126 24.55 -6.30 4.89
N THR A 127 25.64 -6.29 4.12
CA THR A 127 26.64 -5.22 4.16
C THR A 127 26.21 -3.98 3.37
N LEU A 128 25.20 -4.10 2.52
CA LEU A 128 24.70 -3.03 1.66
C LEU A 128 23.84 -2.03 2.42
N ARG A 129 23.69 -0.84 1.82
CA ARG A 129 22.75 0.18 2.24
C ARG A 129 21.67 0.35 1.17
N ALA A 130 20.42 0.38 1.58
CA ALA A 130 19.32 0.74 0.68
C ALA A 130 19.44 2.21 0.27
N LYS A 131 19.13 2.48 -1.01
CA LYS A 131 19.08 3.82 -1.59
C LYS A 131 17.68 4.08 -2.14
N GLN A 132 17.23 5.33 -2.02
CA GLN A 132 16.06 5.79 -2.75
C GLN A 132 16.46 5.93 -4.23
N PRO A 133 15.81 5.20 -5.16
CA PRO A 133 16.02 5.44 -6.59
C PRO A 133 15.53 6.85 -6.94
N ARG A 134 16.26 7.56 -7.78
CA ARG A 134 15.91 8.93 -8.22
C ARG A 134 15.37 8.88 -9.64
#